data_3c5999e6f82cc0c613566d61c7953a00
#
_entry.id   3c5999e6f82cc0c613566d61c7953a00
#
_cell.length_a   1.000
_cell.length_b   1.000
_cell.length_c   1.000
_cell.angle_alpha   90.00
_cell.angle_beta   90.00
_cell.angle_gamma   90.00
#
_symmetry.space_group_name_H-M   'P 1'
#
loop_
_entity.id
_entity.type
_entity.pdbx_description
1 polymer ?
#
loop_
_entity_poly.entity_id
_entity_poly.type
_entity_poly.pdbx_seq_one_letter_code
_entity_poly.pdbx_strand_id
1 'polypeptide(L)'
;MIRNSKIIATIGDATDKVLRKIVEGAADAVLIDSYYGNNEQNVERIEKVKALREESGRDLAIIYDVDHIYAKNKYKLIRIDEENVDFACANDVDFVACPFVGNLEEITKVKELVKSHGKNIGIIVKIDCKDGYDNLDDILEIADAIMINRDELGVDISYEDLPGIQKEIVRRANEAAKVVILTTQMLYSMVYNPRPTRAEVSDVANAIFDGVDAVMLTEETAIGDYPCEALETVDRIIRTVEKNNAVDAERFEVEGYKMSISHAVSMTTKHLLEAVDVKSIVTYTKSGTTARFIARYRPNVPVLAVLPDRESARKLVITRGIVPYIEPKMLSMEEMLSNASEYSKEVGLAEVGDSILITAGQPDTGKGTVPPTDFVYISKVD
;
A
#
# COMPACT_ATOMS: atom_id res chain seq x y z
N MET A 1 8.33 -18.05 -3.50
CA MET A 1 8.10 -17.20 -2.30
C MET A 1 7.36 -15.95 -2.76
N ILE A 2 6.23 -15.63 -2.15
CA ILE A 2 5.48 -14.40 -2.42
C ILE A 2 6.29 -13.23 -1.86
N ARG A 3 6.38 -12.14 -2.63
CA ARG A 3 7.01 -10.90 -2.21
C ARG A 3 6.08 -10.17 -1.23
N ASN A 4 6.61 -9.74 -0.09
CA ASN A 4 5.83 -9.01 0.91
C ASN A 4 5.73 -7.51 0.57
N SER A 5 6.89 -6.84 0.37
CA SER A 5 6.93 -5.41 0.03
C SER A 5 6.41 -5.17 -1.38
N LYS A 6 5.70 -4.10 -1.60
CA LYS A 6 4.95 -3.83 -2.82
C LYS A 6 5.73 -2.91 -3.77
N ILE A 7 5.36 -2.92 -5.05
CA ILE A 7 5.97 -2.07 -6.08
C ILE A 7 4.88 -1.28 -6.79
N ILE A 8 5.08 0.03 -6.89
CA ILE A 8 4.23 0.95 -7.64
C ILE A 8 5.02 1.47 -8.83
N ALA A 9 4.41 1.46 -10.02
CA ALA A 9 5.02 1.97 -11.24
C ALA A 9 4.25 3.20 -11.74
N THR A 10 4.94 4.31 -11.99
CA THR A 10 4.33 5.47 -12.63
C THR A 10 4.17 5.22 -14.13
N ILE A 11 2.98 5.50 -14.65
CA ILE A 11 2.62 5.33 -16.06
C ILE A 11 2.88 6.63 -16.82
N GLY A 12 3.58 6.50 -17.94
CA GLY A 12 3.89 7.60 -18.86
C GLY A 12 4.20 7.04 -20.26
N ASP A 13 4.78 7.87 -21.12
CA ASP A 13 5.03 7.53 -22.53
C ASP A 13 5.91 6.28 -22.72
N ALA A 14 6.83 6.01 -21.78
CA ALA A 14 7.68 4.82 -21.82
C ALA A 14 6.87 3.56 -21.54
N THR A 15 6.00 3.60 -20.56
CA THR A 15 5.16 2.46 -20.16
C THR A 15 3.98 2.22 -21.09
N ASP A 16 3.48 3.23 -21.82
CA ASP A 16 2.39 3.04 -22.80
C ASP A 16 2.68 1.95 -23.81
N LYS A 17 3.95 1.77 -24.18
CA LYS A 17 4.39 0.75 -25.14
C LYS A 17 4.48 -0.67 -24.56
N VAL A 18 4.60 -0.77 -23.24
CA VAL A 18 4.85 -2.02 -22.51
C VAL A 18 3.86 -2.24 -21.37
N LEU A 19 2.73 -1.53 -21.38
CA LEU A 19 1.76 -1.47 -20.27
C LEU A 19 1.31 -2.87 -19.80
N ARG A 20 1.07 -3.80 -20.73
CA ARG A 20 0.77 -5.19 -20.39
C ARG A 20 1.86 -5.84 -19.53
N LYS A 21 3.13 -5.63 -19.86
CA LYS A 21 4.25 -6.18 -19.08
C LYS A 21 4.35 -5.57 -17.69
N ILE A 22 3.96 -4.30 -17.53
CA ILE A 22 3.91 -3.64 -16.22
C ILE A 22 2.77 -4.24 -15.39
N VAL A 23 1.55 -4.30 -15.94
CA VAL A 23 0.34 -4.77 -15.24
C VAL A 23 0.41 -6.26 -14.90
N GLU A 24 0.86 -7.10 -15.83
CA GLU A 24 1.02 -8.54 -15.62
C GLU A 24 2.33 -8.90 -14.89
N GLY A 25 3.26 -7.96 -14.79
CA GLY A 25 4.58 -8.12 -14.19
C GLY A 25 4.61 -7.97 -12.67
N ALA A 26 5.65 -7.30 -12.19
CA ALA A 26 5.92 -7.18 -10.75
C ALA A 26 5.20 -6.00 -10.06
N ALA A 27 4.46 -5.15 -10.79
CA ALA A 27 3.73 -4.05 -10.18
C ALA A 27 2.53 -4.56 -9.37
N ASP A 28 2.30 -3.98 -8.19
CA ASP A 28 1.11 -4.19 -7.35
C ASP A 28 0.11 -3.04 -7.53
N ALA A 29 0.61 -1.86 -7.90
CA ALA A 29 -0.19 -0.70 -8.25
C ALA A 29 0.48 0.09 -9.36
N VAL A 30 -0.32 0.93 -10.03
CA VAL A 30 0.18 1.94 -10.95
C VAL A 30 -0.23 3.33 -10.47
N LEU A 31 0.64 4.30 -10.70
CA LEU A 31 0.32 5.71 -10.48
C LEU A 31 0.19 6.41 -11.83
N ILE A 32 -0.87 7.17 -12.00
CA ILE A 32 -1.15 8.01 -13.16
C ILE A 32 -1.12 9.46 -12.70
N ASP A 33 -0.23 10.23 -13.33
CA ASP A 33 0.07 11.60 -12.97
C ASP A 33 -0.32 12.52 -14.13
N SER A 34 -0.95 13.65 -13.83
CA SER A 34 -1.27 14.70 -14.80
C SER A 34 -0.02 15.29 -15.49
N TYR A 35 1.14 15.20 -14.84
CA TYR A 35 2.42 15.66 -15.39
C TYR A 35 2.86 14.88 -16.65
N TYR A 36 2.58 13.57 -16.70
CA TYR A 36 3.00 12.69 -17.80
C TYR A 36 1.94 12.49 -18.88
N GLY A 37 0.85 13.27 -18.87
CA GLY A 37 -0.19 13.20 -19.90
C GLY A 37 -1.34 14.17 -19.65
N ASN A 38 -2.06 14.52 -20.70
CA ASN A 38 -3.30 15.28 -20.56
C ASN A 38 -4.45 14.37 -20.09
N ASN A 39 -5.60 14.97 -19.77
CA ASN A 39 -6.76 14.24 -19.27
C ASN A 39 -7.24 13.11 -20.22
N GLU A 40 -7.21 13.34 -21.55
CA GLU A 40 -7.63 12.33 -22.53
C GLU A 40 -6.70 11.13 -22.53
N GLN A 41 -5.38 11.35 -22.51
CA GLN A 41 -4.36 10.31 -22.41
C GLN A 41 -4.48 9.54 -21.09
N ASN A 42 -4.72 10.24 -19.97
CA ASN A 42 -4.85 9.62 -18.67
C ASN A 42 -6.13 8.78 -18.56
N VAL A 43 -7.25 9.19 -19.16
CA VAL A 43 -8.45 8.33 -19.29
C VAL A 43 -8.11 7.07 -20.07
N GLU A 44 -7.44 7.18 -21.21
CA GLU A 44 -7.05 6.03 -22.03
C GLU A 44 -6.14 5.07 -21.26
N ARG A 45 -5.16 5.58 -20.49
CA ARG A 45 -4.28 4.80 -19.63
C ARG A 45 -5.05 4.05 -18.53
N ILE A 46 -5.96 4.76 -17.83
CA ILE A 46 -6.81 4.17 -16.79
C ILE A 46 -7.65 3.02 -17.37
N GLU A 47 -8.33 3.25 -18.50
CA GLU A 47 -9.18 2.24 -19.11
C GLU A 47 -8.37 1.02 -19.62
N LYS A 48 -7.19 1.24 -20.17
CA LYS A 48 -6.27 0.15 -20.55
C LYS A 48 -5.81 -0.66 -19.33
N VAL A 49 -5.45 0.01 -18.24
CA VAL A 49 -5.06 -0.68 -16.99
C VAL A 49 -6.22 -1.50 -16.45
N LYS A 50 -7.44 -0.94 -16.42
CA LYS A 50 -8.64 -1.67 -15.98
C LYS A 50 -8.90 -2.90 -16.84
N ALA A 51 -8.82 -2.78 -18.16
CA ALA A 51 -9.00 -3.90 -19.08
C ALA A 51 -7.94 -5.00 -18.83
N LEU A 52 -6.67 -4.63 -18.68
CA LEU A 52 -5.58 -5.58 -18.46
C LEU A 52 -5.70 -6.28 -17.10
N ARG A 53 -6.09 -5.58 -16.04
CA ARG A 53 -6.30 -6.22 -14.72
C ARG A 53 -7.46 -7.21 -14.73
N GLU A 54 -8.56 -6.91 -15.46
CA GLU A 54 -9.67 -7.86 -15.62
C GLU A 54 -9.25 -9.08 -16.46
N GLU A 55 -8.52 -8.89 -17.57
CA GLU A 55 -8.00 -9.98 -18.39
C GLU A 55 -7.03 -10.90 -17.61
N SER A 56 -6.16 -10.31 -16.78
CA SER A 56 -5.16 -11.07 -16.01
C SER A 56 -5.71 -11.65 -14.70
N GLY A 57 -6.88 -11.20 -14.25
CA GLY A 57 -7.45 -11.57 -12.94
C GLY A 57 -6.70 -11.00 -11.73
N ARG A 58 -5.76 -10.05 -11.94
CA ARG A 58 -4.95 -9.46 -10.87
C ARG A 58 -5.67 -8.28 -10.22
N ASP A 59 -5.67 -8.24 -8.89
CA ASP A 59 -6.12 -7.08 -8.13
C ASP A 59 -4.99 -6.05 -8.03
N LEU A 60 -4.78 -5.28 -9.12
CA LEU A 60 -3.81 -4.19 -9.19
C LEU A 60 -4.52 -2.87 -8.90
N ALA A 61 -3.97 -2.02 -8.03
CA ALA A 61 -4.54 -0.72 -7.70
C ALA A 61 -4.15 0.37 -8.71
N ILE A 62 -5.04 1.32 -8.91
CA ILE A 62 -4.81 2.55 -9.69
C ILE A 62 -4.77 3.72 -8.73
N ILE A 63 -3.67 4.45 -8.69
CA ILE A 63 -3.47 5.67 -7.92
C ILE A 63 -3.47 6.83 -8.92
N TYR A 64 -4.25 7.87 -8.64
CA TYR A 64 -4.19 9.11 -9.41
C TYR A 64 -3.51 10.20 -8.59
N ASP A 65 -2.46 10.81 -9.14
CA ASP A 65 -1.77 11.93 -8.49
C ASP A 65 -2.51 13.23 -8.77
N VAL A 66 -2.97 13.86 -7.71
CA VAL A 66 -3.75 15.09 -7.76
C VAL A 66 -2.82 16.28 -7.68
N ASP A 67 -2.96 17.16 -8.66
CA ASP A 67 -2.20 18.40 -8.72
C ASP A 67 -2.63 19.41 -7.64
N HIS A 68 -1.87 20.48 -7.53
CA HIS A 68 -2.08 21.54 -6.58
C HIS A 68 -2.00 22.91 -7.25
N ILE A 69 -2.66 23.89 -6.66
CA ILE A 69 -2.68 25.26 -7.13
C ILE A 69 -1.68 26.09 -6.33
N TYR A 70 -0.71 26.69 -7.03
CA TYR A 70 0.28 27.57 -6.42
C TYR A 70 -0.28 28.97 -6.15
N ALA A 71 0.20 29.61 -5.07
CA ALA A 71 0.02 31.04 -4.86
C ALA A 71 0.67 31.85 -6.00
N LYS A 72 0.09 33.02 -6.35
CA LYS A 72 0.66 33.95 -7.32
C LYS A 72 2.13 34.32 -7.08
N ASN A 73 2.65 34.09 -5.87
CA ASN A 73 4.04 34.34 -5.45
C ASN A 73 4.95 33.10 -5.49
N LYS A 74 4.67 32.14 -6.34
CA LYS A 74 5.54 31.05 -6.82
C LYS A 74 6.00 29.94 -5.86
N TYR A 75 5.84 30.01 -4.53
CA TYR A 75 6.48 29.06 -3.63
C TYR A 75 5.60 28.54 -2.47
N LYS A 76 4.32 28.86 -2.44
CA LYS A 76 3.42 28.35 -1.42
C LYS A 76 2.24 27.64 -2.10
N LEU A 77 2.12 26.33 -1.84
CA LEU A 77 0.93 25.54 -2.12
C LEU A 77 -0.26 26.19 -1.38
N ILE A 78 -1.41 26.37 -2.05
CA ILE A 78 -2.55 27.02 -1.43
C ILE A 78 -3.71 26.05 -1.23
N ARG A 79 -3.93 25.16 -2.19
CA ARG A 79 -5.03 24.19 -2.17
C ARG A 79 -4.79 23.06 -3.15
N ILE A 80 -5.48 21.96 -2.91
CA ILE A 80 -5.56 20.83 -3.82
C ILE A 80 -6.50 21.21 -4.98
N ASP A 81 -6.19 20.75 -6.19
CA ASP A 81 -7.04 20.96 -7.36
C ASP A 81 -8.26 20.02 -7.31
N GLU A 82 -9.43 20.59 -7.00
CA GLU A 82 -10.67 19.82 -6.89
C GLU A 82 -11.08 19.17 -8.23
N GLU A 83 -10.77 19.79 -9.39
CA GLU A 83 -11.08 19.23 -10.72
C GLU A 83 -10.35 17.91 -10.95
N ASN A 84 -9.14 17.77 -10.42
CA ASN A 84 -8.39 16.52 -10.46
C ASN A 84 -9.01 15.44 -9.55
N VAL A 85 -9.59 15.82 -8.41
CA VAL A 85 -10.31 14.89 -7.55
C VAL A 85 -11.60 14.42 -8.23
N ASP A 86 -12.34 15.33 -8.87
CA ASP A 86 -13.52 15.02 -9.67
C ASP A 86 -13.17 14.08 -10.84
N PHE A 87 -12.06 14.33 -11.51
CA PHE A 87 -11.53 13.46 -12.56
C PHE A 87 -11.25 12.05 -12.02
N ALA A 88 -10.57 11.93 -10.88
CA ALA A 88 -10.29 10.65 -10.22
C ALA A 88 -11.58 9.89 -9.88
N CYS A 89 -12.59 10.60 -9.33
CA CYS A 89 -13.89 10.03 -9.00
C CYS A 89 -14.65 9.55 -10.25
N ALA A 90 -14.63 10.35 -11.34
CA ALA A 90 -15.27 10.00 -12.59
C ALA A 90 -14.65 8.76 -13.27
N ASN A 91 -13.36 8.54 -13.04
CA ASN A 91 -12.60 7.43 -13.61
C ASN A 91 -12.43 6.23 -12.66
N ASP A 92 -13.14 6.14 -11.54
CA ASP A 92 -13.13 5.00 -10.61
C ASP A 92 -11.73 4.47 -10.28
N VAL A 93 -10.83 5.38 -9.88
CA VAL A 93 -9.50 5.01 -9.39
C VAL A 93 -9.59 4.44 -7.96
N ASP A 94 -8.59 3.70 -7.53
CA ASP A 94 -8.61 3.08 -6.20
C ASP A 94 -8.07 4.02 -5.11
N PHE A 95 -7.15 4.94 -5.48
CA PHE A 95 -6.58 5.95 -4.59
C PHE A 95 -6.38 7.29 -5.30
N VAL A 96 -6.44 8.36 -4.51
CA VAL A 96 -5.89 9.68 -4.89
C VAL A 96 -4.68 9.98 -4.02
N ALA A 97 -3.59 10.44 -4.64
CA ALA A 97 -2.41 10.93 -3.95
C ALA A 97 -2.44 12.46 -3.94
N CYS A 98 -2.48 13.05 -2.74
CA CYS A 98 -2.64 14.49 -2.55
C CYS A 98 -1.39 15.08 -1.89
N PRO A 99 -0.89 16.24 -2.38
CA PRO A 99 0.18 16.98 -1.68
C PRO A 99 -0.33 17.50 -0.34
N PHE A 100 0.56 17.63 0.64
CA PHE A 100 0.24 18.34 1.87
C PHE A 100 0.48 19.85 1.69
N VAL A 101 -0.60 20.60 1.63
CA VAL A 101 -0.55 22.06 1.37
C VAL A 101 -0.47 22.90 2.67
N GLY A 102 0.06 22.33 3.76
CA GLY A 102 0.21 23.00 5.05
C GLY A 102 -1.10 23.13 5.85
N ASN A 103 -2.17 22.45 5.44
CA ASN A 103 -3.48 22.53 6.06
C ASN A 103 -4.25 21.19 5.95
N LEU A 104 -4.63 20.63 7.11
CA LEU A 104 -5.44 19.40 7.21
C LEU A 104 -6.86 19.58 6.66
N GLU A 105 -7.39 20.80 6.65
CA GLU A 105 -8.71 21.08 6.10
C GLU A 105 -8.78 20.73 4.61
N GLU A 106 -7.71 20.94 3.85
CA GLU A 106 -7.67 20.59 2.43
C GLU A 106 -7.76 19.07 2.20
N ILE A 107 -7.07 18.27 3.02
CA ILE A 107 -7.20 16.80 2.95
C ILE A 107 -8.61 16.35 3.35
N THR A 108 -9.19 17.00 4.36
CA THR A 108 -10.57 16.73 4.78
C THR A 108 -11.56 17.05 3.67
N LYS A 109 -11.40 18.18 2.95
CA LYS A 109 -12.22 18.54 1.79
C LYS A 109 -12.13 17.49 0.66
N VAL A 110 -10.92 17.00 0.35
CA VAL A 110 -10.77 15.90 -0.62
C VAL A 110 -11.59 14.69 -0.21
N LYS A 111 -11.51 14.31 1.06
CA LYS A 111 -12.29 13.17 1.59
C LYS A 111 -13.81 13.39 1.49
N GLU A 112 -14.27 14.60 1.80
CA GLU A 112 -15.67 14.99 1.65
C GLU A 112 -16.11 15.00 0.18
N LEU A 113 -15.27 15.51 -0.72
CA LEU A 113 -15.54 15.53 -2.16
C LEU A 113 -15.65 14.11 -2.71
N VAL A 114 -14.70 13.23 -2.44
CA VAL A 114 -14.77 11.80 -2.80
C VAL A 114 -16.07 11.16 -2.30
N LYS A 115 -16.43 11.43 -1.03
CA LYS A 115 -17.66 10.91 -0.43
C LYS A 115 -18.93 11.48 -1.11
N SER A 116 -18.92 12.75 -1.53
CA SER A 116 -20.05 13.39 -2.22
C SER A 116 -20.34 12.75 -3.57
N HIS A 117 -19.31 12.21 -4.24
CA HIS A 117 -19.45 11.38 -5.45
C HIS A 117 -19.95 9.96 -5.19
N GLY A 118 -20.20 9.58 -3.93
CA GLY A 118 -20.61 8.22 -3.54
C GLY A 118 -19.50 7.18 -3.75
N LYS A 119 -18.24 7.62 -3.84
CA LYS A 119 -17.06 6.76 -4.07
C LYS A 119 -16.38 6.40 -2.75
N ASN A 120 -15.65 5.29 -2.79
CA ASN A 120 -14.84 4.81 -1.69
C ASN A 120 -13.36 4.78 -2.12
N ILE A 121 -12.81 5.92 -2.55
CA ILE A 121 -11.41 6.08 -2.98
C ILE A 121 -10.54 6.32 -1.75
N GLY A 122 -9.40 5.62 -1.65
CA GLY A 122 -8.43 5.83 -0.58
C GLY A 122 -7.64 7.12 -0.75
N ILE A 123 -7.26 7.76 0.36
CA ILE A 123 -6.49 9.00 0.36
C ILE A 123 -5.04 8.71 0.75
N ILE A 124 -4.11 8.98 -0.17
CA ILE A 124 -2.66 8.98 0.08
C ILE A 124 -2.23 10.42 0.27
N VAL A 125 -1.59 10.76 1.39
CA VAL A 125 -1.04 12.10 1.61
C VAL A 125 0.46 12.08 1.34
N LYS A 126 0.93 12.98 0.47
CA LYS A 126 2.35 13.14 0.18
C LYS A 126 3.02 13.95 1.30
N ILE A 127 4.08 13.42 1.87
CA ILE A 127 4.96 14.11 2.80
C ILE A 127 6.12 14.65 1.96
N ASP A 128 5.95 15.85 1.47
CA ASP A 128 6.77 16.53 0.48
C ASP A 128 7.38 17.86 0.99
N CYS A 129 7.11 18.22 2.24
CA CYS A 129 7.62 19.43 2.87
C CYS A 129 7.77 19.24 4.39
N LYS A 130 8.50 20.16 5.03
CA LYS A 130 8.71 20.14 6.48
C LYS A 130 7.39 20.24 7.25
N ASP A 131 6.45 21.05 6.78
CA ASP A 131 5.12 21.19 7.39
C ASP A 131 4.37 19.86 7.41
N GLY A 132 4.50 19.03 6.37
CA GLY A 132 3.94 17.67 6.32
C GLY A 132 4.55 16.75 7.38
N TYR A 133 5.85 16.82 7.58
CA TYR A 133 6.52 16.08 8.65
C TYR A 133 6.11 16.56 10.05
N ASP A 134 6.04 17.88 10.26
CA ASP A 134 5.67 18.47 11.56
C ASP A 134 4.22 18.13 11.96
N ASN A 135 3.32 17.92 10.99
CA ASN A 135 1.90 17.56 11.20
C ASN A 135 1.60 16.06 10.97
N LEU A 136 2.63 15.20 10.98
CA LEU A 136 2.49 13.80 10.58
C LEU A 136 1.45 13.03 11.40
N ASP A 137 1.34 13.23 12.71
CA ASP A 137 0.38 12.50 13.55
C ASP A 137 -1.07 12.81 13.14
N ASP A 138 -1.37 14.08 12.91
CA ASP A 138 -2.70 14.51 12.48
C ASP A 138 -3.02 14.01 11.05
N ILE A 139 -2.01 14.00 10.16
CA ILE A 139 -2.14 13.41 8.82
C ILE A 139 -2.45 11.91 8.92
N LEU A 140 -1.75 11.18 9.80
CA LEU A 140 -1.95 9.76 9.99
C LEU A 140 -3.35 9.42 10.54
N GLU A 141 -4.04 10.34 11.23
CA GLU A 141 -5.42 10.12 11.65
C GLU A 141 -6.40 10.09 10.47
N ILE A 142 -6.19 10.93 9.45
CA ILE A 142 -7.13 11.11 8.33
C ILE A 142 -6.74 10.36 7.05
N ALA A 143 -5.44 10.16 6.78
CA ALA A 143 -4.95 9.46 5.60
C ALA A 143 -5.19 7.94 5.67
N ASP A 144 -5.35 7.28 4.52
CA ASP A 144 -5.32 5.82 4.39
C ASP A 144 -3.88 5.31 4.20
N ALA A 145 -3.06 6.12 3.53
CA ALA A 145 -1.64 5.87 3.30
C ALA A 145 -0.88 7.20 3.27
N ILE A 146 0.44 7.14 3.43
CA ILE A 146 1.34 8.26 3.19
C ILE A 146 2.38 7.90 2.15
N MET A 147 2.87 8.93 1.45
CA MET A 147 3.92 8.82 0.44
C MET A 147 5.04 9.78 0.77
N ILE A 148 6.25 9.27 0.98
CA ILE A 148 7.44 10.08 1.28
C ILE A 148 8.07 10.46 -0.06
N ASN A 149 7.97 11.75 -0.43
CA ASN A 149 8.62 12.32 -1.60
C ASN A 149 9.95 12.99 -1.19
N ARG A 150 11.06 12.28 -1.37
CA ARG A 150 12.37 12.70 -0.85
C ARG A 150 12.94 13.92 -1.55
N ASP A 151 12.67 14.08 -2.84
CA ASP A 151 13.22 15.20 -3.62
C ASP A 151 12.64 16.53 -3.17
N GLU A 152 11.33 16.59 -3.00
CA GLU A 152 10.65 17.80 -2.54
C GLU A 152 10.92 18.05 -1.05
N LEU A 153 10.87 17.01 -0.21
CA LEU A 153 11.17 17.09 1.21
C LEU A 153 12.61 17.62 1.46
N GLY A 154 13.55 17.25 0.58
CA GLY A 154 14.96 17.70 0.63
C GLY A 154 15.15 19.17 0.26
N VAL A 155 14.12 19.87 -0.22
CA VAL A 155 14.18 21.35 -0.40
C VAL A 155 14.10 22.07 0.93
N ASP A 156 13.30 21.55 1.87
CA ASP A 156 13.05 22.16 3.18
C ASP A 156 13.91 21.58 4.29
N ILE A 157 14.41 20.36 4.11
CA ILE A 157 15.16 19.61 5.11
C ILE A 157 16.57 19.35 4.59
N SER A 158 17.59 19.44 5.46
CA SER A 158 18.97 19.16 5.05
C SER A 158 19.14 17.71 4.61
N TYR A 159 19.99 17.46 3.61
CA TYR A 159 20.22 16.11 3.08
C TYR A 159 20.73 15.13 4.15
N GLU A 160 21.48 15.64 5.14
CA GLU A 160 22.03 14.85 6.24
C GLU A 160 20.95 14.35 7.20
N ASP A 161 19.85 15.11 7.35
CA ASP A 161 18.74 14.78 8.24
C ASP A 161 17.68 13.87 7.59
N LEU A 162 17.58 13.91 6.25
CA LEU A 162 16.57 13.15 5.50
C LEU A 162 16.52 11.65 5.85
N PRO A 163 17.64 10.91 5.98
CA PRO A 163 17.56 9.48 6.31
C PRO A 163 16.97 9.23 7.71
N GLY A 164 17.26 10.10 8.68
CA GLY A 164 16.71 10.03 10.04
C GLY A 164 15.20 10.29 10.04
N ILE A 165 14.79 11.34 9.34
CA ILE A 165 13.37 11.73 9.19
C ILE A 165 12.58 10.66 8.43
N GLN A 166 13.13 10.11 7.34
CA GLN A 166 12.51 8.98 6.63
C GLN A 166 12.21 7.82 7.58
N LYS A 167 13.18 7.39 8.39
CA LYS A 167 13.00 6.30 9.36
C LYS A 167 11.91 6.62 10.40
N GLU A 168 11.89 7.86 10.88
CA GLU A 168 10.89 8.31 11.86
C GLU A 168 9.49 8.33 11.24
N ILE A 169 9.33 8.82 10.01
CA ILE A 169 8.04 8.80 9.30
C ILE A 169 7.57 7.35 9.12
N VAL A 170 8.45 6.45 8.66
CA VAL A 170 8.13 5.02 8.46
C VAL A 170 7.71 4.38 9.78
N ARG A 171 8.44 4.62 10.88
CA ARG A 171 8.11 4.09 12.20
C ARG A 171 6.72 4.56 12.65
N ARG A 172 6.43 5.86 12.63
CA ARG A 172 5.14 6.44 13.06
C ARG A 172 3.98 5.95 12.21
N ALA A 173 4.15 5.85 10.88
CA ALA A 173 3.14 5.30 9.99
C ALA A 173 2.82 3.83 10.30
N ASN A 174 3.85 3.02 10.56
CA ASN A 174 3.69 1.62 10.94
C ASN A 174 2.96 1.48 12.29
N GLU A 175 3.31 2.28 13.29
CA GLU A 175 2.63 2.31 14.58
C GLU A 175 1.15 2.70 14.44
N ALA A 176 0.83 3.62 13.53
CA ALA A 176 -0.54 4.00 13.18
C ALA A 176 -1.27 2.97 12.30
N ALA A 177 -0.60 1.87 11.89
CA ALA A 177 -1.10 0.87 10.92
C ALA A 177 -1.50 1.52 9.58
N LYS A 178 -0.74 2.52 9.13
CA LYS A 178 -0.91 3.18 7.84
C LYS A 178 0.13 2.68 6.85
N VAL A 179 -0.27 2.57 5.60
CA VAL A 179 0.63 2.20 4.51
C VAL A 179 1.62 3.33 4.28
N VAL A 180 2.90 2.99 4.14
CA VAL A 180 3.95 3.95 3.79
C VAL A 180 4.62 3.57 2.48
N ILE A 181 4.59 4.52 1.54
CA ILE A 181 5.18 4.42 0.21
C ILE A 181 6.43 5.29 0.17
N LEU A 182 7.56 4.73 -0.24
CA LEU A 182 8.77 5.50 -0.49
C LEU A 182 8.94 5.70 -1.99
N THR A 183 9.15 6.96 -2.38
CA THR A 183 9.28 7.35 -3.78
C THR A 183 10.48 8.26 -4.01
N THR A 184 10.72 8.54 -5.27
CA THR A 184 11.77 9.37 -5.86
C THR A 184 13.18 8.81 -5.72
N GLN A 185 13.93 8.88 -6.84
CA GLN A 185 15.34 8.49 -6.95
C GLN A 185 15.65 7.07 -6.45
N MET A 186 14.72 6.13 -6.62
CA MET A 186 14.93 4.74 -6.16
C MET A 186 15.97 4.01 -7.04
N LEU A 187 15.79 4.07 -8.35
CA LEU A 187 16.71 3.53 -9.36
C LEU A 187 16.94 4.56 -10.49
N TYR A 188 17.10 5.83 -10.16
CA TYR A 188 17.11 6.94 -11.11
C TYR A 188 18.10 6.75 -12.27
N SER A 189 19.26 6.16 -12.01
CA SER A 189 20.23 5.85 -13.08
C SER A 189 19.64 4.94 -14.17
N MET A 190 18.59 4.17 -13.84
CA MET A 190 17.91 3.30 -14.80
C MET A 190 16.95 4.04 -15.73
N VAL A 191 16.75 5.34 -15.58
CA VAL A 191 16.11 6.17 -16.61
C VAL A 191 16.88 6.05 -17.92
N TYR A 192 18.23 6.03 -17.86
CA TYR A 192 19.12 6.02 -19.02
C TYR A 192 20.02 4.78 -19.12
N ASN A 193 20.05 3.93 -18.10
CA ASN A 193 20.94 2.77 -18.05
C ASN A 193 20.16 1.48 -17.72
N PRO A 194 20.53 0.33 -18.33
CA PRO A 194 19.83 -0.94 -18.07
C PRO A 194 20.18 -1.58 -16.72
N ARG A 195 21.02 -0.95 -15.91
CA ARG A 195 21.45 -1.43 -14.58
C ARG A 195 21.59 -0.27 -13.61
N PRO A 196 21.16 -0.46 -12.34
CA PRO A 196 21.31 0.55 -11.32
C PRO A 196 22.73 0.66 -10.80
N THR A 197 23.02 1.73 -10.07
CA THR A 197 24.22 1.87 -9.26
C THR A 197 24.14 1.01 -7.99
N ARG A 198 25.29 0.75 -7.34
CA ARG A 198 25.33 0.05 -6.04
C ARG A 198 24.65 0.85 -4.93
N ALA A 199 24.71 2.18 -4.98
CA ALA A 199 24.07 3.05 -4.02
C ALA A 199 22.54 2.92 -4.07
N GLU A 200 21.97 2.92 -5.27
CA GLU A 200 20.52 2.74 -5.48
C GLU A 200 20.04 1.36 -5.03
N VAL A 201 20.78 0.30 -5.34
CA VAL A 201 20.46 -1.06 -4.82
C VAL A 201 20.45 -1.07 -3.29
N SER A 202 21.44 -0.40 -2.65
CA SER A 202 21.51 -0.28 -1.20
C SER A 202 20.35 0.57 -0.64
N ASP A 203 19.94 1.62 -1.35
CA ASP A 203 18.84 2.49 -0.94
C ASP A 203 17.50 1.75 -0.94
N VAL A 204 17.17 1.04 -2.03
CA VAL A 204 15.98 0.17 -2.09
C VAL A 204 16.02 -0.87 -0.96
N ALA A 205 17.17 -1.52 -0.73
CA ALA A 205 17.31 -2.51 0.33
C ALA A 205 17.07 -1.91 1.72
N ASN A 206 17.63 -0.72 1.99
CA ASN A 206 17.44 0.00 3.27
C ASN A 206 15.97 0.40 3.47
N ALA A 207 15.27 0.86 2.42
CA ALA A 207 13.84 1.15 2.50
C ALA A 207 13.03 -0.07 3.00
N ILE A 208 13.36 -1.28 2.49
CA ILE A 208 12.71 -2.51 2.94
C ILE A 208 13.06 -2.84 4.40
N PHE A 209 14.32 -2.65 4.82
CA PHE A 209 14.73 -2.84 6.22
C PHE A 209 14.08 -1.82 7.16
N ASP A 210 13.87 -0.58 6.71
CA ASP A 210 13.18 0.45 7.47
C ASP A 210 11.69 0.12 7.67
N GLY A 211 11.13 -0.78 6.85
CA GLY A 211 9.76 -1.29 7.00
C GLY A 211 8.74 -0.53 6.15
N VAL A 212 9.11 0.00 4.98
CA VAL A 212 8.11 0.54 4.02
C VAL A 212 7.19 -0.56 3.52
N ASP A 213 5.96 -0.20 3.20
CA ASP A 213 5.01 -1.12 2.57
C ASP A 213 5.28 -1.25 1.08
N ALA A 214 5.57 -0.14 0.42
CA ALA A 214 5.80 -0.10 -1.02
C ALA A 214 6.96 0.82 -1.40
N VAL A 215 7.62 0.45 -2.51
CA VAL A 215 8.59 1.30 -3.23
C VAL A 215 7.94 1.72 -4.54
N MET A 216 8.04 3.01 -4.89
CA MET A 216 7.49 3.55 -6.12
C MET A 216 8.61 4.00 -7.07
N LEU A 217 8.53 3.54 -8.31
CA LEU A 217 9.31 4.05 -9.43
C LEU A 217 8.56 5.19 -10.11
N THR A 218 9.25 6.28 -10.37
CA THR A 218 8.71 7.51 -10.99
C THR A 218 9.17 7.63 -12.44
N GLU A 219 10.20 8.40 -12.68
CA GLU A 219 10.75 8.62 -14.03
C GLU A 219 11.29 7.35 -14.66
N GLU A 220 11.80 6.42 -13.84
CA GLU A 220 12.34 5.12 -14.30
C GLU A 220 11.33 4.33 -15.14
N THR A 221 10.05 4.45 -14.79
CA THR A 221 8.96 3.77 -15.51
C THR A 221 8.17 4.72 -16.40
N ALA A 222 8.00 6.01 -16.03
CA ALA A 222 7.18 6.94 -16.78
C ALA A 222 7.82 7.36 -18.12
N ILE A 223 9.12 7.67 -18.12
CA ILE A 223 9.84 8.25 -19.27
C ILE A 223 11.16 7.54 -19.57
N GLY A 224 11.62 6.64 -18.70
CA GLY A 224 12.92 5.95 -18.84
C GLY A 224 12.99 5.01 -20.04
N ASP A 225 14.20 4.75 -20.50
CA ASP A 225 14.46 3.84 -21.62
C ASP A 225 14.28 2.34 -21.23
N TYR A 226 14.26 2.04 -19.92
CA TYR A 226 14.28 0.67 -19.37
C TYR A 226 13.18 0.41 -18.33
N PRO A 227 11.89 0.71 -18.60
CA PRO A 227 10.82 0.64 -17.60
C PRO A 227 10.59 -0.78 -17.06
N CYS A 228 10.64 -1.80 -17.91
CA CYS A 228 10.46 -3.20 -17.49
C CYS A 228 11.65 -3.69 -16.66
N GLU A 229 12.87 -3.39 -17.09
CA GLU A 229 14.10 -3.76 -16.40
C GLU A 229 14.22 -3.09 -15.03
N ALA A 230 13.76 -1.84 -14.90
CA ALA A 230 13.71 -1.14 -13.62
C ALA A 230 12.73 -1.83 -12.66
N LEU A 231 11.51 -2.16 -13.12
CA LEU A 231 10.51 -2.89 -12.34
C LEU A 231 11.03 -4.27 -11.89
N GLU A 232 11.62 -5.04 -12.80
CA GLU A 232 12.21 -6.35 -12.49
C GLU A 232 13.40 -6.23 -11.53
N THR A 233 14.16 -5.16 -11.61
CA THR A 233 15.31 -4.93 -10.73
C THR A 233 14.87 -4.68 -9.31
N VAL A 234 13.86 -3.83 -9.08
CA VAL A 234 13.26 -3.62 -7.75
C VAL A 234 12.73 -4.94 -7.21
N ASP A 235 12.00 -5.73 -8.02
CA ASP A 235 11.47 -7.03 -7.59
C ASP A 235 12.58 -7.98 -7.13
N ARG A 236 13.69 -8.06 -7.89
CA ARG A 236 14.85 -8.89 -7.50
C ARG A 236 15.52 -8.41 -6.22
N ILE A 237 15.66 -7.10 -6.02
CA ILE A 237 16.25 -6.54 -4.79
C ILE A 237 15.36 -6.89 -3.60
N ILE A 238 14.06 -6.62 -3.67
CA ILE A 238 13.10 -6.91 -2.61
C ILE A 238 13.13 -8.39 -2.24
N ARG A 239 13.00 -9.30 -3.21
CA ARG A 239 13.04 -10.75 -2.97
C ARG A 239 14.35 -11.22 -2.34
N THR A 240 15.46 -10.60 -2.71
CA THR A 240 16.79 -10.93 -2.16
C THR A 240 16.88 -10.49 -0.70
N VAL A 241 16.41 -9.27 -0.39
CA VAL A 241 16.37 -8.74 0.99
C VAL A 241 15.48 -9.60 1.87
N GLU A 242 14.24 -9.87 1.43
CA GLU A 242 13.26 -10.63 2.21
C GLU A 242 13.67 -12.10 2.42
N LYS A 243 14.41 -12.69 1.49
CA LYS A 243 14.93 -14.06 1.64
C LYS A 243 16.05 -14.16 2.66
N ASN A 244 16.93 -13.17 2.72
CA ASN A 244 18.18 -13.25 3.50
C ASN A 244 18.04 -12.62 4.89
N ASN A 245 17.11 -11.68 5.06
CA ASN A 245 16.93 -10.95 6.30
C ASN A 245 15.42 -10.80 6.56
N ALA A 246 14.93 -11.50 7.56
CA ALA A 246 13.61 -11.15 8.08
C ALA A 246 13.67 -9.68 8.51
N VAL A 247 12.71 -8.87 8.06
CA VAL A 247 12.52 -7.53 8.63
C VAL A 247 12.29 -7.74 10.10
N ASP A 248 13.10 -7.09 10.92
CA ASP A 248 13.12 -7.32 12.37
C ASP A 248 11.78 -6.90 12.98
N ALA A 249 10.92 -7.90 13.19
CA ALA A 249 9.59 -7.69 13.75
C ALA A 249 9.65 -7.16 15.21
N GLU A 250 10.78 -7.33 15.91
CA GLU A 250 10.98 -6.81 17.27
C GLU A 250 10.99 -5.29 17.31
N ARG A 251 11.31 -4.61 16.18
CA ARG A 251 11.33 -3.14 16.10
C ARG A 251 9.93 -2.49 16.11
N PHE A 252 8.87 -3.27 15.94
CA PHE A 252 7.51 -2.74 15.84
C PHE A 252 6.70 -3.05 17.11
N GLU A 253 7.17 -2.55 18.25
CA GLU A 253 6.38 -2.50 19.48
C GLU A 253 5.52 -1.23 19.48
N VAL A 254 4.24 -1.39 19.76
CA VAL A 254 3.30 -0.29 19.84
C VAL A 254 3.00 -0.01 21.30
N GLU A 255 3.58 1.06 21.84
CA GLU A 255 3.34 1.52 23.19
C GLU A 255 2.23 2.60 23.22
N GLY A 256 1.44 2.59 24.28
CA GLY A 256 0.63 3.77 24.69
C GLY A 256 -0.75 3.94 24.09
N TYR A 257 -1.23 3.08 23.20
CA TYR A 257 -2.58 3.18 22.65
C TYR A 257 -3.65 2.50 23.54
N LYS A 258 -4.80 3.16 23.71
CA LYS A 258 -6.02 2.44 24.17
C LYS A 258 -6.33 1.35 23.15
N MET A 259 -6.06 0.11 23.50
CA MET A 259 -6.21 -1.03 22.61
C MET A 259 -7.68 -1.28 22.33
N SER A 260 -8.08 -1.18 21.05
CA SER A 260 -9.32 -1.81 20.61
C SER A 260 -9.17 -3.34 20.65
N ILE A 261 -10.29 -4.07 20.66
CA ILE A 261 -10.28 -5.56 20.64
C ILE A 261 -9.49 -6.05 19.42
N SER A 262 -9.73 -5.50 18.23
CA SER A 262 -9.01 -5.89 17.01
C SER A 262 -7.50 -5.64 17.12
N HIS A 263 -7.10 -4.61 17.85
CA HIS A 263 -5.70 -4.32 18.12
C HIS A 263 -5.07 -5.38 19.04
N ALA A 264 -5.75 -5.72 20.13
CA ALA A 264 -5.31 -6.77 21.06
C ALA A 264 -5.17 -8.13 20.37
N VAL A 265 -6.13 -8.47 19.48
CA VAL A 265 -6.08 -9.68 18.64
C VAL A 265 -4.86 -9.65 17.71
N SER A 266 -4.58 -8.52 17.06
CA SER A 266 -3.43 -8.41 16.16
C SER A 266 -2.09 -8.53 16.89
N MET A 267 -2.00 -7.97 18.10
CA MET A 267 -0.82 -8.13 18.97
C MET A 267 -0.66 -9.59 19.43
N THR A 268 -1.76 -10.24 19.81
CA THR A 268 -1.75 -11.68 20.16
C THR A 268 -1.30 -12.52 18.97
N THR A 269 -1.71 -12.16 17.75
CA THR A 269 -1.26 -12.81 16.50
C THR A 269 0.26 -12.75 16.39
N LYS A 270 0.90 -11.58 16.64
CA LYS A 270 2.37 -11.46 16.63
C LYS A 270 3.02 -12.48 17.59
N HIS A 271 2.57 -12.56 18.84
CA HIS A 271 3.14 -13.50 19.82
C HIS A 271 2.91 -14.97 19.46
N LEU A 272 1.78 -15.30 18.84
CA LEU A 272 1.53 -16.67 18.38
C LEU A 272 2.49 -17.06 17.24
N LEU A 273 2.84 -16.14 16.34
CA LEU A 273 3.82 -16.39 15.29
C LEU A 273 5.24 -16.66 15.81
N GLU A 274 5.59 -16.12 16.98
CA GLU A 274 6.87 -16.39 17.64
C GLU A 274 6.88 -17.78 18.30
N ALA A 275 5.72 -18.28 18.72
CA ALA A 275 5.57 -19.52 19.46
C ALA A 275 5.25 -20.75 18.59
N VAL A 276 4.63 -20.56 17.43
CA VAL A 276 4.11 -21.64 16.58
C VAL A 276 4.53 -21.43 15.13
N ASP A 277 5.06 -22.48 14.48
CA ASP A 277 5.36 -22.46 13.04
C ASP A 277 4.04 -22.54 12.25
N VAL A 278 3.60 -21.38 11.72
CA VAL A 278 2.47 -21.28 10.80
C VAL A 278 2.95 -20.77 9.44
N LYS A 279 2.27 -21.15 8.36
CA LYS A 279 2.67 -20.82 7.00
C LYS A 279 1.97 -19.58 6.46
N SER A 280 0.77 -19.28 6.97
CA SER A 280 0.01 -18.08 6.60
C SER A 280 -0.94 -17.67 7.72
N ILE A 281 -1.36 -16.42 7.67
CA ILE A 281 -2.46 -15.88 8.48
C ILE A 281 -3.65 -15.67 7.54
N VAL A 282 -4.81 -16.18 7.91
CA VAL A 282 -6.08 -15.90 7.22
C VAL A 282 -6.88 -14.93 8.07
N THR A 283 -7.17 -13.76 7.55
CA THR A 283 -7.96 -12.74 8.27
C THR A 283 -9.22 -12.38 7.53
N TYR A 284 -10.37 -12.61 8.14
CA TYR A 284 -11.65 -12.16 7.60
C TYR A 284 -11.87 -10.70 8.00
N THR A 285 -12.02 -9.84 7.01
CA THR A 285 -12.11 -8.40 7.22
C THR A 285 -13.02 -7.74 6.20
N LYS A 286 -13.83 -6.76 6.62
CA LYS A 286 -14.74 -6.06 5.71
C LYS A 286 -14.08 -4.87 5.02
N SER A 287 -13.24 -4.14 5.74
CA SER A 287 -12.58 -2.91 5.26
C SER A 287 -11.06 -3.01 5.18
N GLY A 288 -10.49 -4.17 5.48
CA GLY A 288 -9.05 -4.36 5.54
C GLY A 288 -8.37 -3.87 6.84
N THR A 289 -9.10 -3.28 7.79
CA THR A 289 -8.51 -2.70 9.01
C THR A 289 -7.74 -3.73 9.82
N THR A 290 -8.32 -4.92 10.08
CA THR A 290 -7.63 -5.99 10.80
C THR A 290 -6.39 -6.47 10.07
N ALA A 291 -6.48 -6.62 8.74
CA ALA A 291 -5.33 -7.02 7.94
C ALA A 291 -4.16 -6.01 8.08
N ARG A 292 -4.45 -4.69 8.05
CA ARG A 292 -3.43 -3.65 8.29
C ARG A 292 -2.88 -3.68 9.71
N PHE A 293 -3.72 -3.91 10.72
CA PHE A 293 -3.25 -4.08 12.11
C PHE A 293 -2.32 -5.29 12.29
N ILE A 294 -2.54 -6.38 11.56
CA ILE A 294 -1.64 -7.52 11.56
C ILE A 294 -0.35 -7.18 10.77
N ALA A 295 -0.50 -6.61 9.58
CA ALA A 295 0.61 -6.28 8.68
C ALA A 295 1.63 -5.31 9.31
N ARG A 296 1.21 -4.37 10.19
CA ARG A 296 2.11 -3.42 10.84
C ARG A 296 3.19 -4.08 11.70
N TYR A 297 2.93 -5.28 12.24
CA TYR A 297 3.91 -6.06 12.98
C TYR A 297 4.90 -6.80 12.08
N ARG A 298 4.81 -6.60 10.77
CA ARG A 298 5.70 -7.16 9.75
C ARG A 298 5.89 -8.68 9.87
N PRO A 299 4.81 -9.47 9.93
CA PRO A 299 4.93 -10.91 10.05
C PRO A 299 5.79 -11.48 8.90
N ASN A 300 6.57 -12.51 9.23
CA ASN A 300 7.40 -13.22 8.25
C ASN A 300 6.60 -14.19 7.36
N VAL A 301 5.31 -14.32 7.62
CA VAL A 301 4.37 -15.12 6.84
C VAL A 301 3.33 -14.23 6.15
N PRO A 302 2.82 -14.61 4.97
CA PRO A 302 1.81 -13.83 4.27
C PRO A 302 0.48 -13.79 5.03
N VAL A 303 -0.24 -12.68 4.84
CA VAL A 303 -1.58 -12.46 5.39
C VAL A 303 -2.59 -12.54 4.25
N LEU A 304 -3.38 -13.61 4.22
CA LEU A 304 -4.52 -13.76 3.32
C LEU A 304 -5.69 -12.96 3.89
N ALA A 305 -6.01 -11.85 3.27
CA ALA A 305 -7.13 -11.01 3.67
C ALA A 305 -8.38 -11.41 2.87
N VAL A 306 -9.34 -12.03 3.53
CA VAL A 306 -10.62 -12.45 2.93
C VAL A 306 -11.60 -11.27 3.04
N LEU A 307 -12.07 -10.78 1.87
CA LEU A 307 -12.87 -9.57 1.72
C LEU A 307 -14.14 -9.81 0.90
N PRO A 308 -15.22 -9.04 1.13
CA PRO A 308 -16.47 -9.23 0.40
C PRO A 308 -16.43 -8.72 -1.04
N ASP A 309 -15.54 -7.82 -1.38
CA ASP A 309 -15.54 -7.14 -2.68
C ASP A 309 -14.14 -6.75 -3.17
N ARG A 310 -14.01 -6.56 -4.49
CA ARG A 310 -12.76 -6.20 -5.16
C ARG A 310 -12.29 -4.78 -4.85
N GLU A 311 -13.20 -3.86 -4.58
CA GLU A 311 -12.84 -2.48 -4.26
C GLU A 311 -12.04 -2.42 -2.96
N SER A 312 -12.53 -3.10 -1.91
CA SER A 312 -11.81 -3.24 -0.63
C SER A 312 -10.49 -4.00 -0.81
N ALA A 313 -10.45 -5.02 -1.67
CA ALA A 313 -9.26 -5.80 -1.97
C ALA A 313 -8.17 -4.94 -2.61
N ARG A 314 -8.50 -4.13 -3.62
CA ARG A 314 -7.55 -3.24 -4.32
C ARG A 314 -6.91 -2.22 -3.39
N LYS A 315 -7.60 -1.80 -2.33
CA LYS A 315 -7.01 -0.92 -1.32
C LYS A 315 -5.97 -1.59 -0.44
N LEU A 316 -5.95 -2.92 -0.40
CA LEU A 316 -4.98 -3.67 0.39
C LEU A 316 -3.76 -4.12 -0.39
N VAL A 317 -3.80 -4.11 -1.73
CA VAL A 317 -2.67 -4.61 -2.54
C VAL A 317 -1.37 -3.83 -2.34
N ILE A 318 -1.45 -2.57 -1.90
CA ILE A 318 -0.27 -1.74 -1.58
C ILE A 318 0.23 -1.93 -0.14
N THR A 319 -0.42 -2.77 0.66
CA THR A 319 0.00 -3.08 2.04
C THR A 319 0.96 -4.27 2.05
N ARG A 320 2.08 -4.12 2.73
CA ARG A 320 3.11 -5.16 2.83
C ARG A 320 2.55 -6.46 3.39
N GLY A 321 2.91 -7.59 2.75
CA GLY A 321 2.58 -8.95 3.20
C GLY A 321 1.13 -9.37 2.99
N ILE A 322 0.25 -8.48 2.53
CA ILE A 322 -1.16 -8.83 2.30
C ILE A 322 -1.37 -9.41 0.90
N VAL A 323 -2.13 -10.49 0.87
CA VAL A 323 -2.69 -11.14 -0.31
C VAL A 323 -4.21 -11.06 -0.19
N PRO A 324 -4.90 -10.25 -1.01
CA PRO A 324 -6.35 -10.18 -0.98
C PRO A 324 -6.98 -11.46 -1.54
N TYR A 325 -8.12 -11.85 -0.98
CA TYR A 325 -8.97 -12.93 -1.48
C TYR A 325 -10.44 -12.49 -1.41
N ILE A 326 -11.21 -12.74 -2.47
CA ILE A 326 -12.59 -12.27 -2.57
C ILE A 326 -13.55 -13.39 -2.21
N GLU A 327 -14.35 -13.18 -1.15
CA GLU A 327 -15.46 -14.05 -0.76
C GLU A 327 -16.71 -13.19 -0.54
N PRO A 328 -17.56 -13.06 -1.58
CA PRO A 328 -18.76 -12.23 -1.49
C PRO A 328 -19.84 -12.76 -0.54
N LYS A 329 -19.78 -14.07 -0.22
CA LYS A 329 -20.75 -14.70 0.65
C LYS A 329 -20.47 -14.32 2.12
N MET A 330 -21.51 -13.97 2.83
CA MET A 330 -21.42 -13.85 4.30
C MET A 330 -21.33 -15.26 4.88
N LEU A 331 -20.21 -15.56 5.50
CA LEU A 331 -19.89 -16.86 6.10
C LEU A 331 -20.29 -16.91 7.58
N SER A 332 -20.76 -18.05 8.03
CA SER A 332 -20.84 -18.39 9.45
C SER A 332 -19.43 -18.60 10.00
N MET A 333 -19.27 -18.60 11.33
CA MET A 333 -17.98 -18.87 11.97
C MET A 333 -17.44 -20.28 11.59
N GLU A 334 -18.29 -21.27 11.48
CA GLU A 334 -17.93 -22.63 11.08
C GLU A 334 -17.42 -22.67 9.63
N GLU A 335 -18.10 -21.96 8.70
CA GLU A 335 -17.66 -21.83 7.32
C GLU A 335 -16.34 -21.05 7.22
N MET A 336 -16.13 -20.00 8.02
CA MET A 336 -14.86 -19.25 8.05
C MET A 336 -13.69 -20.16 8.46
N LEU A 337 -13.87 -21.00 9.46
CA LEU A 337 -12.84 -21.93 9.92
C LEU A 337 -12.56 -23.04 8.90
N SER A 338 -13.60 -23.62 8.30
CA SER A 338 -13.44 -24.69 7.29
C SER A 338 -12.80 -24.18 6.00
N ASN A 339 -13.25 -23.01 5.51
CA ASN A 339 -12.81 -22.48 4.21
C ASN A 339 -11.41 -21.85 4.27
N ALA A 340 -10.92 -21.45 5.45
CA ALA A 340 -9.60 -20.85 5.59
C ALA A 340 -8.46 -21.73 5.05
N SER A 341 -8.57 -23.06 5.27
CA SER A 341 -7.61 -24.05 4.75
C SER A 341 -7.66 -24.11 3.22
N GLU A 342 -8.87 -24.14 2.65
CA GLU A 342 -9.07 -24.20 1.21
C GLU A 342 -8.55 -22.94 0.52
N TYR A 343 -8.88 -21.76 1.02
CA TYR A 343 -8.41 -20.48 0.46
C TYR A 343 -6.87 -20.36 0.52
N SER A 344 -6.24 -20.78 1.64
CA SER A 344 -4.78 -20.79 1.73
C SER A 344 -4.11 -21.74 0.73
N LYS A 345 -4.71 -22.90 0.45
CA LYS A 345 -4.22 -23.84 -0.58
C LYS A 345 -4.41 -23.29 -1.98
N GLU A 346 -5.57 -22.72 -2.28
CA GLU A 346 -5.90 -22.18 -3.60
C GLU A 346 -4.92 -21.11 -4.05
N VAL A 347 -4.52 -20.22 -3.13
CA VAL A 347 -3.52 -19.17 -3.42
C VAL A 347 -2.09 -19.61 -3.19
N GLY A 348 -1.83 -20.87 -2.84
CA GLY A 348 -0.50 -21.43 -2.68
C GLY A 348 0.27 -20.92 -1.45
N LEU A 349 -0.42 -20.56 -0.37
CA LEU A 349 0.16 -20.06 0.87
C LEU A 349 0.40 -21.14 1.93
N ALA A 350 -0.26 -22.29 1.80
CA ALA A 350 -0.11 -23.44 2.69
C ALA A 350 -0.41 -24.75 1.94
N GLU A 351 0.19 -25.84 2.41
CA GLU A 351 -0.01 -27.19 1.89
C GLU A 351 -0.68 -28.07 2.98
N VAL A 352 -1.19 -29.23 2.56
CA VAL A 352 -1.77 -30.22 3.50
C VAL A 352 -0.76 -30.57 4.61
N GLY A 353 -1.18 -30.48 5.85
CA GLY A 353 -0.35 -30.72 7.05
C GLY A 353 0.30 -29.47 7.64
N ASP A 354 0.32 -28.35 6.90
CA ASP A 354 0.78 -27.05 7.43
C ASP A 354 -0.16 -26.53 8.52
N SER A 355 0.33 -25.61 9.35
CA SER A 355 -0.50 -24.85 10.28
C SER A 355 -0.78 -23.46 9.72
N ILE A 356 -2.00 -22.97 9.88
CA ILE A 356 -2.42 -21.60 9.58
C ILE A 356 -3.02 -20.96 10.82
N LEU A 357 -2.92 -19.63 10.89
CA LEU A 357 -3.54 -18.84 11.95
C LEU A 357 -4.74 -18.10 11.34
N ILE A 358 -5.90 -18.21 11.98
CA ILE A 358 -7.15 -17.61 11.48
C ILE A 358 -7.57 -16.51 12.46
N THR A 359 -7.90 -15.32 11.94
CA THR A 359 -8.49 -14.24 12.73
C THR A 359 -9.81 -13.81 12.09
N ALA A 360 -10.84 -13.68 12.93
CA ALA A 360 -12.17 -13.28 12.49
C ALA A 360 -12.90 -12.49 13.59
N GLY A 361 -13.96 -11.79 13.21
CA GLY A 361 -14.98 -11.27 14.11
C GLY A 361 -16.26 -12.09 13.97
N GLN A 362 -17.21 -11.87 14.89
CA GLN A 362 -18.54 -12.44 14.74
C GLN A 362 -19.17 -12.00 13.41
N PRO A 363 -19.96 -12.88 12.76
CA PRO A 363 -20.69 -12.50 11.56
C PRO A 363 -21.56 -11.26 11.80
N ASP A 364 -21.59 -10.35 10.83
CA ASP A 364 -22.42 -9.14 10.90
C ASP A 364 -23.89 -9.53 10.99
N THR A 365 -24.53 -9.23 12.12
CA THR A 365 -25.94 -9.55 12.35
C THR A 365 -26.90 -8.53 11.74
N GLY A 366 -26.39 -7.57 10.94
CA GLY A 366 -27.22 -6.52 10.31
C GLY A 366 -27.71 -5.43 11.27
N LYS A 367 -27.20 -5.39 12.49
CA LYS A 367 -27.60 -4.39 13.53
C LYS A 367 -26.83 -3.07 13.44
N GLY A 368 -26.17 -2.79 12.31
CA GLY A 368 -25.57 -1.48 12.02
C GLY A 368 -24.16 -1.25 12.57
N THR A 369 -23.62 -2.15 13.40
CA THR A 369 -22.23 -2.10 13.86
C THR A 369 -21.49 -3.32 13.38
N VAL A 370 -20.39 -3.12 12.65
CA VAL A 370 -19.48 -4.22 12.25
C VAL A 370 -18.79 -4.72 13.53
N PRO A 371 -18.95 -6.00 13.90
CA PRO A 371 -18.26 -6.55 15.06
C PRO A 371 -16.75 -6.42 14.90
N PRO A 372 -15.99 -6.15 15.98
CA PRO A 372 -14.54 -6.16 15.92
C PRO A 372 -14.04 -7.57 15.67
N THR A 373 -12.82 -7.71 15.13
CA THR A 373 -12.10 -8.99 15.14
C THR A 373 -11.77 -9.34 16.59
N ASP A 374 -12.38 -10.40 17.10
CA ASP A 374 -12.32 -10.81 18.52
C ASP A 374 -11.88 -12.28 18.70
N PHE A 375 -11.49 -12.93 17.61
CA PHE A 375 -11.20 -14.34 17.57
C PHE A 375 -9.85 -14.63 16.90
N VAL A 376 -9.08 -15.55 17.49
CA VAL A 376 -7.83 -16.11 16.94
C VAL A 376 -7.86 -17.63 17.08
N TYR A 377 -7.54 -18.34 16.03
CA TYR A 377 -7.53 -19.80 16.01
C TYR A 377 -6.36 -20.32 15.18
N ILE A 378 -5.73 -21.42 15.63
CA ILE A 378 -4.72 -22.13 14.86
C ILE A 378 -5.33 -23.43 14.35
N SER A 379 -5.27 -23.64 13.04
CA SER A 379 -5.78 -24.85 12.37
C SER A 379 -4.68 -25.56 11.61
N LYS A 380 -4.86 -26.87 11.45
CA LYS A 380 -4.13 -27.65 10.45
C LYS A 380 -4.86 -27.56 9.12
N VAL A 381 -4.08 -27.48 8.04
CA VAL A 381 -4.57 -27.56 6.67
C VAL A 381 -4.82 -29.03 6.32
N ASP A 382 -6.06 -29.33 5.98
CA ASP A 382 -6.52 -30.68 5.59
C ASP A 382 -6.31 -30.97 4.12
#